data_8218deaf07c38f0d91e0213e8c40d87f
#
_entry.id   8218deaf07c38f0d91e0213e8c40d87f
#
_cell.length_a   1.000
_cell.length_b   1.000
_cell.length_c   1.000
_cell.angle_alpha   90.00
_cell.angle_beta   90.00
_cell.angle_gamma   90.00
#
_symmetry.space_group_name_H-M   'P 1'
#
loop_
_entity.id
_entity.type
_entity.pdbx_description
1 polymer ?
#
loop_
_entity_poly.entity_id
_entity_poly.type
_entity_poly.pdbx_seq_one_letter_code
_entity_poly.pdbx_strand_id
1 'polypeptide(L)'
;MSAPAEAHPQRQEKAGQREKGNRREELAQGALEVLGEYGSRGFTHRALDRHLGLPEGTTSAYFRRREDLVAMVIRHVFAIDARQMDNIVDQIETLCGNQPTVDVVARCCLNMWHFVSSEARGTRVLARYECFIMARRDPELMQLVENVMLARQNRWEPIFARLGSKDPAASARSIGLMLRSLFFSEIFFPATLRVTPSPIDLDFFRREVENAALAAG
;
A
#
# COMPACT_ATOMS: atom_id res chain seq x y z
N MET A 1 44.22 -37.74 -1.92
CA MET A 1 43.43 -37.17 -3.05
C MET A 1 41.97 -37.29 -2.64
N SER A 2 41.42 -36.20 -2.12
CA SER A 2 39.98 -36.15 -1.74
C SER A 2 39.17 -35.68 -2.94
N ALA A 3 38.15 -36.46 -3.28
CA ALA A 3 37.19 -36.09 -4.34
C ALA A 3 36.36 -34.86 -3.97
N PRO A 4 36.02 -34.00 -4.91
CA PRO A 4 35.14 -32.88 -4.65
C PRO A 4 33.72 -33.39 -4.35
N ALA A 5 33.12 -32.85 -3.28
CA ALA A 5 31.75 -33.14 -2.89
C ALA A 5 30.77 -32.65 -3.98
N GLU A 6 30.10 -33.61 -4.63
CA GLU A 6 29.03 -33.32 -5.60
C GLU A 6 27.89 -32.54 -4.89
N ALA A 7 27.67 -31.32 -5.33
CA ALA A 7 26.58 -30.50 -4.81
C ALA A 7 25.24 -31.11 -5.19
N HIS A 8 24.43 -31.52 -4.21
CA HIS A 8 23.11 -32.12 -4.37
C HIS A 8 22.21 -31.27 -5.30
N PRO A 9 21.55 -31.86 -6.32
CA PRO A 9 20.67 -31.18 -7.27
C PRO A 9 19.61 -30.29 -6.60
N GLN A 10 19.05 -30.71 -5.48
CA GLN A 10 18.07 -29.97 -4.69
C GLN A 10 18.62 -28.64 -4.08
N ARG A 11 19.92 -28.52 -3.85
CA ARG A 11 20.57 -27.29 -3.37
C ARG A 11 20.71 -26.26 -4.49
N GLN A 12 21.00 -26.71 -5.70
CA GLN A 12 21.11 -25.82 -6.88
C GLN A 12 19.73 -25.31 -7.33
N GLU A 13 18.71 -26.16 -7.26
CA GLU A 13 17.34 -25.80 -7.59
C GLU A 13 16.76 -24.76 -6.60
N LYS A 14 16.99 -24.94 -5.30
CA LYS A 14 16.63 -23.97 -4.26
C LYS A 14 17.40 -22.65 -4.37
N ALA A 15 18.67 -22.69 -4.77
CA ALA A 15 19.46 -21.47 -5.01
C ALA A 15 18.94 -20.70 -6.22
N GLY A 16 18.65 -21.37 -7.33
CA GLY A 16 18.08 -20.74 -8.53
C GLY A 16 16.65 -20.19 -8.31
N GLN A 17 15.84 -20.83 -7.49
CA GLN A 17 14.51 -20.31 -7.11
C GLN A 17 14.62 -19.07 -6.20
N ARG A 18 15.57 -19.05 -5.27
CA ARG A 18 15.86 -17.87 -4.42
C ARG A 18 16.35 -16.69 -5.25
N GLU A 19 17.23 -16.92 -6.20
CA GLU A 19 17.76 -15.90 -7.10
C GLU A 19 16.67 -15.29 -7.99
N LYS A 20 15.79 -16.13 -8.56
CA LYS A 20 14.62 -15.70 -9.32
C LYS A 20 13.61 -14.93 -8.45
N GLY A 21 13.40 -15.33 -7.20
CA GLY A 21 12.55 -14.64 -6.24
C GLY A 21 13.09 -13.25 -5.90
N ASN A 22 14.39 -13.16 -5.61
CA ASN A 22 15.07 -11.90 -5.31
C ASN A 22 15.03 -10.94 -6.49
N ARG A 23 15.21 -11.43 -7.71
CA ARG A 23 15.13 -10.62 -8.93
C ARG A 23 13.71 -10.08 -9.17
N ARG A 24 12.67 -10.88 -8.90
CA ARG A 24 11.28 -10.39 -9.03
C ARG A 24 10.96 -9.29 -8.04
N GLU A 25 11.45 -9.38 -6.81
CA GLU A 25 11.27 -8.34 -5.80
C GLU A 25 12.01 -7.05 -6.19
N GLU A 26 13.25 -7.16 -6.69
CA GLU A 26 14.02 -6.04 -7.21
C GLU A 26 13.29 -5.35 -8.38
N LEU A 27 12.77 -6.13 -9.34
CA LEU A 27 11.97 -5.60 -10.43
C LEU A 27 10.70 -4.92 -9.94
N ALA A 28 10.04 -5.47 -8.92
CA ALA A 28 8.82 -4.89 -8.36
C ALA A 28 9.08 -3.57 -7.63
N GLN A 29 10.17 -3.50 -6.88
CA GLN A 29 10.59 -2.26 -6.20
C GLN A 29 10.98 -1.17 -7.22
N GLY A 30 11.82 -1.48 -8.20
CA GLY A 30 12.19 -0.54 -9.26
C GLY A 30 10.99 -0.11 -10.11
N ALA A 31 10.04 -1.01 -10.35
CA ALA A 31 8.80 -0.70 -11.05
C ALA A 31 7.95 0.35 -10.31
N LEU A 32 7.86 0.25 -8.98
CA LEU A 32 7.21 1.26 -8.14
C LEU A 32 7.89 2.63 -8.32
N GLU A 33 9.22 2.66 -8.29
CA GLU A 33 10.02 3.89 -8.42
C GLU A 33 9.84 4.53 -9.81
N VAL A 34 9.99 3.74 -10.87
CA VAL A 34 9.78 4.21 -12.25
C VAL A 34 8.34 4.71 -12.46
N LEU A 35 7.34 4.01 -11.92
CA LEU A 35 5.95 4.41 -12.04
C LEU A 35 5.67 5.72 -11.31
N GLY A 36 6.20 5.90 -10.13
CA GLY A 36 6.01 7.12 -9.33
C GLY A 36 6.77 8.33 -9.88
N GLU A 37 7.91 8.11 -10.53
CA GLU A 37 8.73 9.17 -11.10
C GLU A 37 8.25 9.60 -12.50
N TYR A 38 7.93 8.65 -13.35
CA TYR A 38 7.63 8.91 -14.77
C TYR A 38 6.16 8.69 -15.16
N GLY A 39 5.32 8.27 -14.22
CA GLY A 39 3.91 7.96 -14.45
C GLY A 39 3.69 6.77 -15.38
N SER A 40 2.43 6.47 -15.66
CA SER A 40 2.03 5.32 -16.48
C SER A 40 2.55 5.38 -17.93
N ARG A 41 2.78 6.56 -18.48
CA ARG A 41 3.35 6.70 -19.83
C ARG A 41 4.83 6.35 -19.90
N GLY A 42 5.61 6.74 -18.89
CA GLY A 42 7.03 6.43 -18.78
C GLY A 42 7.32 5.02 -18.28
N PHE A 43 6.33 4.33 -17.72
CA PHE A 43 6.44 2.99 -17.17
C PHE A 43 6.50 1.93 -18.28
N THR A 44 7.72 1.54 -18.68
CA THR A 44 7.99 0.56 -19.73
C THR A 44 9.07 -0.43 -19.30
N HIS A 45 9.15 -1.60 -19.95
CA HIS A 45 10.21 -2.59 -19.71
C HIS A 45 11.61 -1.97 -19.84
N ARG A 46 11.86 -1.20 -20.89
CA ARG A 46 13.15 -0.53 -21.10
C ARG A 46 13.47 0.54 -20.06
N ALA A 47 12.45 1.27 -19.60
CA ALA A 47 12.63 2.26 -18.53
C ALA A 47 13.04 1.57 -17.24
N LEU A 48 12.42 0.42 -16.93
CA LEU A 48 12.74 -0.37 -15.75
C LEU A 48 14.14 -0.99 -15.84
N ASP A 49 14.50 -1.61 -16.96
CA ASP A 49 15.86 -2.14 -17.18
C ASP A 49 16.91 -1.03 -16.98
N ARG A 50 16.68 0.15 -17.56
CA ARG A 50 17.59 1.30 -17.42
C ARG A 50 17.68 1.81 -15.97
N HIS A 51 16.54 1.92 -15.29
CA HIS A 51 16.48 2.39 -13.90
C HIS A 51 17.28 1.49 -12.96
N LEU A 52 17.19 0.18 -13.18
CA LEU A 52 17.89 -0.83 -12.37
C LEU A 52 19.32 -1.16 -12.87
N GLY A 53 19.78 -0.52 -13.93
CA GLY A 53 21.10 -0.83 -14.53
C GLY A 53 21.20 -2.25 -15.08
N LEU A 54 20.08 -2.84 -15.52
CA LEU A 54 20.00 -4.20 -16.03
C LEU A 54 20.22 -4.23 -17.57
N PRO A 55 20.70 -5.35 -18.12
CA PRO A 55 20.73 -5.56 -19.56
C PRO A 55 19.34 -5.41 -20.18
N GLU A 56 19.28 -4.78 -21.35
CA GLU A 56 18.02 -4.59 -22.10
C GLU A 56 17.34 -5.94 -22.37
N GLY A 57 16.04 -6.03 -22.09
CA GLY A 57 15.25 -7.25 -22.23
C GLY A 57 15.15 -8.09 -20.96
N THR A 58 15.88 -7.76 -19.89
CA THR A 58 15.80 -8.47 -18.63
C THR A 58 14.36 -8.46 -18.07
N THR A 59 13.74 -7.29 -17.97
CA THR A 59 12.34 -7.17 -17.51
C THR A 59 11.39 -7.97 -18.40
N SER A 60 11.57 -7.96 -19.70
CA SER A 60 10.74 -8.71 -20.66
C SER A 60 10.87 -10.22 -20.52
N ALA A 61 12.00 -10.73 -20.03
CA ALA A 61 12.16 -12.14 -19.74
C ALA A 61 11.29 -12.61 -18.56
N TYR A 62 10.99 -11.72 -17.61
CA TYR A 62 10.13 -12.01 -16.45
C TYR A 62 8.67 -11.67 -16.70
N PHE A 63 8.39 -10.59 -17.42
CA PHE A 63 7.05 -10.06 -17.72
C PHE A 63 6.96 -9.78 -19.21
N ARG A 64 6.42 -10.73 -19.98
CA ARG A 64 6.41 -10.65 -21.45
C ARG A 64 5.51 -9.54 -21.97
N ARG A 65 4.35 -9.37 -21.36
CA ARG A 65 3.36 -8.38 -21.76
C ARG A 65 3.37 -7.19 -20.81
N ARG A 66 2.95 -6.04 -21.31
CA ARG A 66 2.80 -4.83 -20.50
C ARG A 66 1.80 -5.03 -19.35
N GLU A 67 0.73 -5.77 -19.61
CA GLU A 67 -0.31 -6.06 -18.63
C GLU A 67 0.27 -6.87 -17.45
N ASP A 68 1.14 -7.84 -17.71
CA ASP A 68 1.81 -8.62 -16.67
C ASP A 68 2.71 -7.73 -15.78
N LEU A 69 3.42 -6.77 -16.40
CA LEU A 69 4.25 -5.80 -15.71
C LEU A 69 3.40 -4.85 -14.84
N VAL A 70 2.29 -4.36 -15.38
CA VAL A 70 1.34 -3.50 -14.65
C VAL A 70 0.69 -4.26 -13.51
N ALA A 71 0.22 -5.48 -13.72
CA ALA A 71 -0.36 -6.30 -12.66
C ALA A 71 0.65 -6.58 -11.54
N MET A 72 1.93 -6.78 -11.87
CA MET A 72 2.99 -6.98 -10.88
C MET A 72 3.19 -5.74 -10.01
N VAL A 73 3.32 -4.54 -10.60
CA VAL A 73 3.53 -3.32 -9.79
C VAL A 73 2.31 -2.99 -8.94
N ILE A 74 1.10 -3.19 -9.43
CA ILE A 74 -0.13 -3.04 -8.65
C ILE A 74 -0.11 -3.96 -7.43
N ARG A 75 0.16 -5.26 -7.62
CA ARG A 75 0.26 -6.20 -6.50
C ARG A 75 1.33 -5.79 -5.48
N HIS A 76 2.48 -5.32 -5.95
CA HIS A 76 3.58 -4.90 -5.07
C HIS A 76 3.22 -3.67 -4.25
N VAL A 77 2.69 -2.61 -4.88
CA VAL A 77 2.26 -1.37 -4.20
C VAL A 77 1.23 -1.67 -3.13
N PHE A 78 0.20 -2.44 -3.47
CA PHE A 78 -0.86 -2.76 -2.52
C PHE A 78 -0.45 -3.79 -1.46
N ALA A 79 0.54 -4.66 -1.73
CA ALA A 79 1.12 -5.51 -0.69
C ALA A 79 1.89 -4.70 0.36
N ILE A 80 2.55 -3.61 -0.03
CA ILE A 80 3.17 -2.67 0.91
C ILE A 80 2.08 -2.00 1.77
N ASP A 81 1.01 -1.51 1.13
CA ASP A 81 -0.12 -0.89 1.83
C ASP A 81 -0.80 -1.87 2.83
N ALA A 82 -0.95 -3.14 2.44
CA ALA A 82 -1.52 -4.17 3.33
C ALA A 82 -0.63 -4.42 4.55
N ARG A 83 0.67 -4.58 4.37
CA ARG A 83 1.63 -4.74 5.49
C ARG A 83 1.61 -3.54 6.44
N GLN A 84 1.47 -2.33 5.93
CA GLN A 84 1.34 -1.14 6.78
C GLN A 84 0.05 -1.17 7.61
N MET A 85 -1.06 -1.62 7.03
CA MET A 85 -2.30 -1.77 7.77
C MET A 85 -2.19 -2.84 8.86
N ASP A 86 -1.57 -3.98 8.55
CA ASP A 86 -1.33 -5.03 9.53
C ASP A 86 -0.50 -4.50 10.71
N ASN A 87 0.57 -3.76 10.45
CA ASN A 87 1.38 -3.12 11.49
C ASN A 87 0.57 -2.16 12.37
N ILE A 88 -0.38 -1.41 11.80
CA ILE A 88 -1.24 -0.50 12.57
C ILE A 88 -2.19 -1.29 13.48
N VAL A 89 -2.81 -2.35 12.97
CA VAL A 89 -3.67 -3.22 13.77
C VAL A 89 -2.88 -3.86 14.91
N ASP A 90 -1.70 -4.40 14.62
CA ASP A 90 -0.82 -5.00 15.61
C ASP A 90 -0.37 -3.98 16.69
N GLN A 91 -0.14 -2.72 16.30
CA GLN A 91 0.15 -1.65 17.27
C GLN A 91 -1.05 -1.37 18.18
N ILE A 92 -2.27 -1.30 17.63
CA ILE A 92 -3.47 -1.10 18.43
C ILE A 92 -3.64 -2.26 19.42
N GLU A 93 -3.48 -3.50 18.98
CA GLU A 93 -3.58 -4.69 19.81
C GLU A 93 -2.51 -4.74 20.90
N THR A 94 -1.29 -4.34 20.57
CA THR A 94 -0.18 -4.27 21.54
C THR A 94 -0.42 -3.21 22.62
N LEU A 95 -0.98 -2.05 22.27
CA LEU A 95 -1.19 -0.94 23.18
C LEU A 95 -2.42 -1.11 24.08
N CYS A 96 -3.46 -1.77 23.59
CA CYS A 96 -4.76 -1.85 24.25
C CYS A 96 -5.22 -3.28 24.55
N GLY A 97 -4.48 -4.30 24.12
CA GLY A 97 -4.97 -5.67 24.13
C GLY A 97 -6.25 -5.79 23.29
N ASN A 98 -7.26 -6.47 23.85
CA ASN A 98 -8.53 -6.67 23.16
C ASN A 98 -9.53 -5.52 23.28
N GLN A 99 -9.17 -4.40 23.93
CA GLN A 99 -10.08 -3.27 24.16
C GLN A 99 -9.43 -1.97 23.60
N PRO A 100 -9.54 -1.71 22.30
CA PRO A 100 -9.06 -0.47 21.72
C PRO A 100 -9.83 0.71 22.33
N THR A 101 -9.14 1.84 22.49
CA THR A 101 -9.75 3.10 22.88
C THR A 101 -9.77 4.06 21.70
N VAL A 102 -10.71 5.02 21.70
CA VAL A 102 -10.76 6.10 20.71
C VAL A 102 -9.41 6.80 20.59
N ASP A 103 -8.75 7.08 21.73
CA ASP A 103 -7.45 7.76 21.77
C ASP A 103 -6.36 7.00 21.03
N VAL A 104 -6.25 5.70 21.22
CA VAL A 104 -5.25 4.86 20.55
C VAL A 104 -5.51 4.78 19.05
N VAL A 105 -6.78 4.58 18.65
CA VAL A 105 -7.15 4.56 17.23
C VAL A 105 -6.88 5.92 16.57
N ALA A 106 -7.20 7.02 17.25
CA ALA A 106 -6.90 8.37 16.77
C ALA A 106 -5.41 8.62 16.60
N ARG A 107 -4.56 8.17 17.55
CA ARG A 107 -3.09 8.25 17.41
C ARG A 107 -2.57 7.45 16.22
N CYS A 108 -3.12 6.29 15.96
CA CYS A 108 -2.76 5.51 14.78
C CYS A 108 -3.15 6.24 13.48
N CYS A 109 -4.32 6.87 13.44
CA CYS A 109 -4.73 7.71 12.30
C CYS A 109 -3.80 8.92 12.13
N LEU A 110 -3.43 9.59 13.23
CA LEU A 110 -2.48 10.71 13.22
C LEU A 110 -1.09 10.27 12.72
N ASN A 111 -0.59 9.13 13.18
CA ASN A 111 0.68 8.58 12.72
C ASN A 111 0.64 8.25 11.22
N MET A 112 -0.47 7.69 10.73
CA MET A 112 -0.69 7.49 9.29
C MET A 112 -0.69 8.81 8.52
N TRP A 113 -1.35 9.84 9.06
CA TRP A 113 -1.36 11.18 8.49
C TRP A 113 0.05 11.74 8.38
N HIS A 114 0.81 11.74 9.45
CA HIS A 114 2.20 12.23 9.45
C HIS A 114 3.07 11.45 8.48
N PHE A 115 2.94 10.12 8.44
CA PHE A 115 3.67 9.29 7.50
C PHE A 115 3.36 9.66 6.05
N VAL A 116 2.08 9.75 5.66
CA VAL A 116 1.68 10.10 4.30
C VAL A 116 2.03 11.54 3.97
N SER A 117 1.91 12.48 4.91
CA SER A 117 2.28 13.89 4.69
C SER A 117 3.77 14.09 4.50
N SER A 118 4.61 13.30 5.19
CA SER A 118 6.07 13.30 4.96
C SER A 118 6.43 12.67 3.62
N GLU A 119 5.70 11.63 3.19
CA GLU A 119 5.85 10.90 1.94
C GLU A 119 5.08 11.52 0.77
N ALA A 120 4.28 12.58 1.00
CA ALA A 120 3.35 13.15 0.01
C ALA A 120 4.04 13.59 -1.30
N ARG A 121 5.34 13.87 -1.24
CA ARG A 121 6.20 14.13 -2.40
C ARG A 121 6.95 12.88 -2.84
N GLY A 122 6.73 11.76 -2.17
CA GLY A 122 7.44 10.52 -2.42
C GLY A 122 6.87 9.77 -3.61
N THR A 123 7.77 9.17 -4.36
CA THR A 123 7.53 8.34 -5.54
C THR A 123 6.48 7.26 -5.29
N ARG A 124 6.47 6.65 -4.09
CA ARG A 124 5.55 5.57 -3.74
C ARG A 124 4.08 6.00 -3.72
N VAL A 125 3.79 7.17 -3.17
CA VAL A 125 2.42 7.67 -3.09
C VAL A 125 1.88 7.98 -4.48
N LEU A 126 2.70 8.59 -5.32
CA LEU A 126 2.36 8.85 -6.72
C LEU A 126 2.15 7.54 -7.49
N ALA A 127 3.06 6.55 -7.32
CA ALA A 127 2.90 5.22 -7.92
C ALA A 127 1.56 4.57 -7.57
N ARG A 128 1.09 4.70 -6.33
CA ARG A 128 -0.22 4.18 -5.90
C ARG A 128 -1.38 4.81 -6.66
N TYR A 129 -1.36 6.13 -6.86
CA TYR A 129 -2.41 6.81 -7.63
C TYR A 129 -2.35 6.46 -9.12
N GLU A 130 -1.16 6.31 -9.67
CA GLU A 130 -0.98 5.80 -11.04
C GLU A 130 -1.54 4.36 -11.19
N CYS A 131 -1.39 3.51 -10.17
CA CYS A 131 -2.02 2.18 -10.15
C CYS A 131 -3.55 2.28 -10.26
N PHE A 132 -4.21 3.19 -9.53
CA PHE A 132 -5.66 3.41 -9.66
C PHE A 132 -6.05 3.88 -11.06
N ILE A 133 -5.28 4.81 -11.64
CA ILE A 133 -5.53 5.34 -13.00
C ILE A 133 -5.41 4.23 -14.03
N MET A 134 -4.38 3.40 -13.94
CA MET A 134 -4.18 2.26 -14.85
C MET A 134 -5.31 1.22 -14.69
N ALA A 135 -5.62 0.84 -13.47
CA ALA A 135 -6.66 -0.15 -13.16
C ALA A 135 -8.05 0.31 -13.64
N ARG A 136 -8.35 1.64 -13.61
CA ARG A 136 -9.65 2.17 -14.04
C ARG A 136 -10.01 1.83 -15.50
N ARG A 137 -9.01 1.52 -16.31
CA ARG A 137 -9.18 1.22 -17.74
C ARG A 137 -9.13 -0.27 -18.07
N ASP A 138 -8.93 -1.11 -17.06
CA ASP A 138 -8.77 -2.55 -17.19
C ASP A 138 -9.58 -3.26 -16.10
N PRO A 139 -10.63 -4.03 -16.46
CA PRO A 139 -11.51 -4.68 -15.49
C PRO A 139 -10.80 -5.71 -14.60
N GLU A 140 -9.80 -6.45 -15.12
CA GLU A 140 -9.05 -7.44 -14.34
C GLU A 140 -8.16 -6.75 -13.29
N LEU A 141 -7.50 -5.65 -13.69
CA LEU A 141 -6.70 -4.84 -12.76
C LEU A 141 -7.60 -4.12 -11.75
N MET A 142 -8.79 -3.67 -12.15
CA MET A 142 -9.73 -3.04 -11.22
C MET A 142 -10.21 -4.05 -10.18
N GLN A 143 -10.53 -5.28 -10.57
CA GLN A 143 -10.91 -6.34 -9.62
C GLN A 143 -9.79 -6.64 -8.61
N LEU A 144 -8.52 -6.62 -9.06
CA LEU A 144 -7.38 -6.77 -8.19
C LEU A 144 -7.32 -5.65 -7.14
N VAL A 145 -7.48 -4.40 -7.57
CA VAL A 145 -7.49 -3.22 -6.67
C VAL A 145 -8.66 -3.30 -5.69
N GLU A 146 -9.85 -3.65 -6.17
CA GLU A 146 -11.07 -3.79 -5.34
C GLU A 146 -10.87 -4.80 -4.22
N ASN A 147 -10.37 -6.00 -4.55
CA ASN A 147 -10.11 -7.04 -3.56
C ASN A 147 -9.17 -6.56 -2.44
N VAL A 148 -8.11 -5.84 -2.80
CA VAL A 148 -7.16 -5.29 -1.81
C VAL A 148 -7.79 -4.18 -0.98
N MET A 149 -8.59 -3.31 -1.60
CA MET A 149 -9.27 -2.23 -0.87
C MET A 149 -10.30 -2.76 0.12
N LEU A 150 -11.06 -3.80 -0.27
CA LEU A 150 -12.01 -4.47 0.62
C LEU A 150 -11.29 -5.17 1.78
N ALA A 151 -10.23 -5.93 1.49
CA ALA A 151 -9.44 -6.58 2.54
C ALA A 151 -8.91 -5.55 3.56
N ARG A 152 -8.39 -4.41 3.08
CA ARG A 152 -7.93 -3.32 3.96
C ARG A 152 -9.07 -2.73 4.80
N GLN A 153 -10.25 -2.51 4.22
CA GLN A 153 -11.40 -1.99 4.94
C GLN A 153 -11.84 -2.95 6.05
N ASN A 154 -11.92 -4.24 5.75
CA ASN A 154 -12.32 -5.28 6.68
C ASN A 154 -11.38 -5.40 7.90
N ARG A 155 -10.14 -4.94 7.81
CA ARG A 155 -9.21 -4.87 8.97
C ARG A 155 -9.60 -3.85 10.02
N TRP A 156 -10.37 -2.83 9.66
CA TRP A 156 -10.89 -1.83 10.60
C TRP A 156 -12.15 -2.28 11.34
N GLU A 157 -12.95 -3.17 10.74
CA GLU A 157 -14.26 -3.59 11.32
C GLU A 157 -14.13 -4.17 12.72
N PRO A 158 -13.20 -5.10 13.03
CA PRO A 158 -13.06 -5.64 14.38
C PRO A 158 -12.68 -4.57 15.43
N ILE A 159 -11.94 -3.53 15.00
CA ILE A 159 -11.56 -2.41 15.86
C ILE A 159 -12.81 -1.61 16.24
N PHE A 160 -13.63 -1.24 15.26
CA PHE A 160 -14.87 -0.51 15.51
C PHE A 160 -15.92 -1.34 16.27
N ALA A 161 -15.99 -2.65 16.03
CA ALA A 161 -16.83 -3.53 16.83
C ALA A 161 -16.42 -3.49 18.32
N ARG A 162 -15.14 -3.54 18.62
CA ARG A 162 -14.60 -3.45 19.98
C ARG A 162 -14.73 -2.05 20.60
N LEU A 163 -14.80 -0.99 19.78
CA LEU A 163 -15.13 0.37 20.23
C LEU A 163 -16.63 0.56 20.52
N GLY A 164 -17.47 -0.45 20.28
CA GLY A 164 -18.92 -0.42 20.56
C GLY A 164 -19.76 0.18 19.44
N SER A 165 -19.24 0.26 18.21
CA SER A 165 -20.03 0.68 17.06
C SER A 165 -21.19 -0.30 16.79
N LYS A 166 -22.37 0.23 16.47
CA LYS A 166 -23.55 -0.56 16.08
C LYS A 166 -23.45 -1.10 14.64
N ASP A 167 -22.70 -0.42 13.76
CA ASP A 167 -22.35 -0.86 12.40
C ASP A 167 -20.86 -0.68 12.16
N PRO A 168 -20.03 -1.66 12.60
CA PRO A 168 -18.57 -1.58 12.45
C PRO A 168 -18.11 -1.44 11.00
N ALA A 169 -18.86 -2.03 10.05
CA ALA A 169 -18.55 -1.94 8.63
C ALA A 169 -18.76 -0.52 8.09
N ALA A 170 -19.84 0.16 8.50
CA ALA A 170 -20.07 1.57 8.14
C ALA A 170 -19.02 2.48 8.77
N SER A 171 -18.66 2.25 10.04
CA SER A 171 -17.60 2.99 10.74
C SER A 171 -16.25 2.85 10.02
N ALA A 172 -15.88 1.63 9.65
CA ALA A 172 -14.66 1.34 8.89
C ALA A 172 -14.65 2.04 7.53
N ARG A 173 -15.80 2.06 6.83
CA ARG A 173 -15.96 2.80 5.56
C ARG A 173 -15.77 4.30 5.76
N SER A 174 -16.38 4.87 6.80
CA SER A 174 -16.32 6.31 7.11
C SER A 174 -14.88 6.78 7.36
N ILE A 175 -14.16 6.12 8.26
CA ILE A 175 -12.74 6.42 8.54
C ILE A 175 -11.89 6.22 7.28
N GLY A 176 -12.12 5.14 6.55
CA GLY A 176 -11.39 4.89 5.31
C GLY A 176 -11.63 5.97 4.24
N LEU A 177 -12.85 6.49 4.13
CA LEU A 177 -13.18 7.59 3.22
C LEU A 177 -12.50 8.90 3.67
N MET A 178 -12.62 9.24 4.94
CA MET A 178 -12.00 10.44 5.52
C MET A 178 -10.48 10.43 5.30
N LEU A 179 -9.77 9.37 5.64
CA LEU A 179 -8.34 9.26 5.44
C LEU A 179 -7.94 9.39 3.96
N ARG A 180 -8.68 8.74 3.04
CA ARG A 180 -8.40 8.88 1.59
C ARG A 180 -8.59 10.31 1.11
N SER A 181 -9.62 11.01 1.59
CA SER A 181 -9.88 12.39 1.22
C SER A 181 -8.79 13.33 1.72
N LEU A 182 -8.34 13.15 2.96
CA LEU A 182 -7.22 13.92 3.54
C LEU A 182 -5.93 13.68 2.74
N PHE A 183 -5.58 12.42 2.49
CA PHE A 183 -4.37 12.08 1.74
C PHE A 183 -4.40 12.61 0.32
N PHE A 184 -5.53 12.50 -0.37
CA PHE A 184 -5.69 13.06 -1.70
C PHE A 184 -5.51 14.57 -1.71
N SER A 185 -6.14 15.27 -0.74
CA SER A 185 -6.00 16.71 -0.59
C SER A 185 -4.54 17.14 -0.36
N GLU A 186 -3.84 16.44 0.55
CA GLU A 186 -2.44 16.75 0.88
C GLU A 186 -1.50 16.59 -0.32
N ILE A 187 -1.73 15.57 -1.14
CA ILE A 187 -0.85 15.21 -2.25
C ILE A 187 -1.10 16.09 -3.48
N PHE A 188 -2.37 16.33 -3.83
CA PHE A 188 -2.74 16.91 -5.12
C PHE A 188 -3.12 18.38 -5.08
N PHE A 189 -3.46 18.92 -3.91
CA PHE A 189 -3.83 20.32 -3.83
C PHE A 189 -2.69 21.19 -3.29
N PRO A 190 -2.45 22.37 -3.88
CA PRO A 190 -1.55 23.36 -3.29
C PRO A 190 -2.08 23.78 -1.90
N ALA A 191 -1.16 24.16 -1.01
CA ALA A 191 -1.49 24.48 0.40
C ALA A 191 -2.65 25.50 0.55
N THR A 192 -2.77 26.44 -0.40
CA THR A 192 -3.83 27.45 -0.43
C THR A 192 -5.23 26.90 -0.73
N LEU A 193 -5.32 25.70 -1.30
CA LEU A 193 -6.59 25.06 -1.68
C LEU A 193 -6.91 23.83 -0.82
N ARG A 194 -6.05 23.48 0.12
CA ARG A 194 -6.29 22.35 1.01
C ARG A 194 -7.39 22.72 1.98
N VAL A 195 -8.56 22.13 1.76
CA VAL A 195 -9.69 22.25 2.70
C VAL A 195 -9.44 21.24 3.82
N THR A 196 -8.47 21.56 4.66
CA THR A 196 -8.25 20.79 5.88
C THR A 196 -8.65 21.66 7.06
N PRO A 197 -9.48 21.13 8.00
CA PRO A 197 -9.63 21.81 9.27
C PRO A 197 -8.23 21.93 9.87
N SER A 198 -7.81 23.14 10.16
CA SER A 198 -6.51 23.39 10.78
C SER A 198 -6.69 23.45 12.30
N PRO A 199 -5.85 22.77 13.07
CA PRO A 199 -4.83 21.82 12.67
C PRO A 199 -5.39 20.38 12.52
N ILE A 200 -4.76 19.55 11.66
CA ILE A 200 -4.98 18.09 11.69
C ILE A 200 -4.09 17.53 12.80
N ASP A 201 -4.67 17.43 13.97
CA ASP A 201 -4.02 16.98 15.20
C ASP A 201 -4.73 15.78 15.81
N LEU A 202 -4.33 15.40 17.00
CA LEU A 202 -4.93 14.27 17.70
C LEU A 202 -6.41 14.50 18.02
N ASP A 203 -6.80 15.72 18.36
CA ASP A 203 -8.19 16.05 18.71
C ASP A 203 -9.09 16.02 17.47
N PHE A 204 -8.56 16.37 16.30
CA PHE A 204 -9.25 16.14 15.03
C PHE A 204 -9.55 14.64 14.85
N PHE A 205 -8.54 13.77 14.95
CA PHE A 205 -8.76 12.33 14.76
C PHE A 205 -9.60 11.70 15.85
N ARG A 206 -9.56 12.18 17.11
CA ARG A 206 -10.48 11.71 18.16
C ARG A 206 -11.93 11.96 17.75
N ARG A 207 -12.27 13.17 17.36
CA ARG A 207 -13.63 13.51 16.91
C ARG A 207 -14.07 12.66 15.73
N GLU A 208 -13.19 12.44 14.74
CA GLU A 208 -13.54 11.63 13.57
C GLU A 208 -13.74 10.15 13.91
N VAL A 209 -12.94 9.59 14.81
CA VAL A 209 -13.10 8.20 15.28
C VAL A 209 -14.38 8.07 16.11
N GLU A 210 -14.67 9.01 17.01
CA GLU A 210 -15.92 9.05 17.78
C GLU A 210 -17.13 9.15 16.87
N ASN A 211 -17.13 10.09 15.94
CA ASN A 211 -18.21 10.26 14.96
C ASN A 211 -18.42 9.00 14.14
N ALA A 212 -17.35 8.36 13.67
CA ALA A 212 -17.45 7.12 12.91
C ALA A 212 -18.02 5.96 13.77
N ALA A 213 -17.67 5.89 15.05
CA ALA A 213 -18.19 4.86 15.96
C ALA A 213 -19.66 5.09 16.33
N LEU A 214 -20.10 6.36 16.42
CA LEU A 214 -21.46 6.74 16.83
C LEU A 214 -22.44 6.86 15.66
N ALA A 215 -21.97 7.26 14.47
CA ALA A 215 -22.82 7.60 13.32
C ALA A 215 -23.54 6.40 12.66
N ALA A 216 -23.25 5.18 13.10
CA ALA A 216 -23.86 3.94 12.63
C ALA A 216 -25.07 3.52 13.49
N GLY A 217 -25.80 4.49 14.05
CA GLY A 217 -26.98 4.28 14.92
C GLY A 217 -28.27 4.82 14.34
#